data_97722a4f2d3b26a96a9648f84fe5362d
#
_entry.id   97722a4f2d3b26a96a9648f84fe5362d
#
_cell.length_a   1.000
_cell.length_b   1.000
_cell.length_c   1.000
_cell.angle_alpha   90.00
_cell.angle_beta   90.00
_cell.angle_gamma   90.00
#
_symmetry.space_group_name_H-M   'P 1'
#
loop_
_entity.id
_entity.type
_entity.pdbx_description
1 polymer ?
#
loop_
_entity_poly.entity_id
_entity_poly.type
_entity_poly.pdbx_seq_one_letter_code
_entity_poly.pdbx_strand_id
1 'polypeptide(L)'
;MNNQTNPWSCLKGEDIPATIKLDPVIHRFTSPGCHILDVGCSAGNASISLASQGFLVTGIDINSEALQMASSSSISRGSPQVPLFVRADATTLPFADTTFDIAIMQACLTTITAKEDRARIIREACRVLQPGGHLYLADFGQTWHSKLYRERYINDLPITKEEGSIIAYDRKTGEVAYVAHHFTEKELVFLLVENGFEIEFFKFDEFVTRTGNRVNGFVIVGGKMANHA
;
A
#
# COMPACT_ATOMS: atom_id res chain seq x y z
N MET A 1 -26.44 -6.30 -6.22
CA MET A 1 -24.95 -6.31 -6.30
C MET A 1 -24.56 -5.06 -7.08
N ASN A 2 -24.18 -4.00 -6.38
CA ASN A 2 -23.76 -2.76 -7.05
C ASN A 2 -22.36 -2.98 -7.64
N ASN A 3 -22.29 -3.06 -8.96
CA ASN A 3 -21.05 -3.05 -9.73
C ASN A 3 -20.44 -1.63 -9.70
N GLN A 4 -20.10 -1.12 -8.53
CA GLN A 4 -19.26 0.07 -8.45
C GLN A 4 -17.84 -0.36 -8.79
N THR A 5 -17.37 0.04 -9.96
CA THR A 5 -15.98 -0.09 -10.35
C THR A 5 -15.12 0.58 -9.27
N ASN A 6 -14.10 -0.14 -8.78
CA ASN A 6 -13.16 0.40 -7.80
C ASN A 6 -12.56 1.71 -8.37
N PRO A 7 -12.74 2.87 -7.70
CA PRO A 7 -12.33 4.17 -8.25
C PRO A 7 -10.83 4.22 -8.59
N TRP A 8 -10.00 3.48 -7.89
CA TRP A 8 -8.57 3.40 -8.13
C TRP A 8 -8.21 2.72 -9.47
N SER A 9 -9.08 1.84 -9.97
CA SER A 9 -8.88 1.18 -11.27
C SER A 9 -9.04 2.10 -12.48
N CYS A 10 -9.61 3.30 -12.29
CA CYS A 10 -9.99 4.24 -13.35
C CYS A 10 -9.19 5.54 -13.33
N LEU A 11 -8.28 5.74 -12.38
CA LEU A 11 -7.42 6.92 -12.31
C LEU A 11 -6.48 6.98 -13.51
N LYS A 12 -6.22 8.19 -14.02
CA LYS A 12 -5.40 8.43 -15.21
C LYS A 12 -4.35 9.50 -14.97
N GLY A 13 -3.20 9.33 -15.62
CA GLY A 13 -2.15 10.34 -15.69
C GLY A 13 -1.77 10.92 -14.33
N GLU A 14 -1.93 12.23 -14.17
CA GLU A 14 -1.57 12.97 -12.95
C GLU A 14 -2.41 12.60 -11.71
N ASP A 15 -3.55 11.95 -11.90
CA ASP A 15 -4.41 11.51 -10.80
C ASP A 15 -3.93 10.21 -10.15
N ILE A 16 -3.01 9.49 -10.78
CA ILE A 16 -2.35 8.31 -10.20
C ILE A 16 -1.46 8.79 -9.03
N PRO A 17 -1.69 8.29 -7.79
CA PRO A 17 -1.01 8.80 -6.62
C PRO A 17 0.51 8.63 -6.69
N ALA A 18 1.25 9.65 -6.21
CA ALA A 18 2.68 9.51 -5.94
C ALA A 18 2.88 8.59 -4.73
N THR A 19 3.80 7.66 -4.86
CA THR A 19 4.14 6.72 -3.81
C THR A 19 4.90 7.40 -2.67
N ILE A 20 4.63 7.01 -1.42
CA ILE A 20 5.48 7.32 -0.26
C ILE A 20 6.89 6.80 -0.57
N LYS A 21 7.93 7.54 -0.17
CA LYS A 21 9.30 7.05 -0.32
C LYS A 21 9.52 5.83 0.58
N LEU A 22 10.15 4.81 0.02
CA LEU A 22 10.53 3.60 0.75
C LEU A 22 11.54 3.97 1.85
N ASP A 23 11.23 3.61 3.10
CA ASP A 23 12.15 3.83 4.21
C ASP A 23 13.34 2.85 4.10
N PRO A 24 14.58 3.34 4.31
CA PRO A 24 15.77 2.49 4.26
C PRO A 24 15.75 1.29 5.23
N VAL A 25 14.88 1.29 6.22
CA VAL A 25 14.74 0.14 7.15
C VAL A 25 14.49 -1.18 6.43
N ILE A 26 13.87 -1.15 5.25
CA ILE A 26 13.63 -2.36 4.44
C ILE A 26 14.91 -3.17 4.21
N HIS A 27 16.05 -2.50 4.07
CA HIS A 27 17.34 -3.16 3.84
C HIS A 27 17.84 -3.98 5.01
N ARG A 28 17.27 -3.83 6.20
CA ARG A 28 17.56 -4.70 7.38
C ARG A 28 16.91 -6.07 7.25
N PHE A 29 15.91 -6.19 6.40
CA PHE A 29 15.06 -7.36 6.21
C PHE A 29 15.21 -7.98 4.80
N THR A 30 16.06 -7.39 3.96
CA THR A 30 16.34 -7.90 2.61
C THR A 30 17.76 -8.47 2.54
N SER A 31 17.94 -9.46 1.67
CA SER A 31 19.25 -10.01 1.30
C SER A 31 19.37 -10.05 -0.24
N PRO A 32 20.59 -10.13 -0.78
CA PRO A 32 20.79 -10.22 -2.23
C PRO A 32 19.97 -11.37 -2.85
N GLY A 33 19.23 -11.07 -3.90
CA GLY A 33 18.41 -12.04 -4.61
C GLY A 33 17.00 -12.24 -4.04
N CYS A 34 16.62 -11.55 -2.96
CA CYS A 34 15.24 -11.57 -2.47
C CYS A 34 14.24 -11.30 -3.58
N HIS A 35 13.15 -12.07 -3.55
CA HIS A 35 11.97 -11.85 -4.39
C HIS A 35 10.95 -11.00 -3.62
N ILE A 36 10.71 -9.79 -4.10
CA ILE A 36 9.88 -8.77 -3.46
C ILE A 36 8.56 -8.62 -4.21
N LEU A 37 7.44 -8.69 -3.49
CA LEU A 37 6.11 -8.35 -3.99
C LEU A 37 5.77 -6.90 -3.61
N ASP A 38 5.49 -6.04 -4.57
CA ASP A 38 5.03 -4.66 -4.37
C ASP A 38 3.51 -4.60 -4.59
N VAL A 39 2.74 -4.53 -3.51
CA VAL A 39 1.27 -4.56 -3.52
C VAL A 39 0.72 -3.14 -3.63
N GLY A 40 -0.05 -2.87 -4.68
CA GLY A 40 -0.50 -1.52 -5.01
C GLY A 40 0.65 -0.68 -5.55
N CYS A 41 1.45 -1.25 -6.46
CA CYS A 41 2.70 -0.66 -6.95
C CYS A 41 2.51 0.64 -7.77
N SER A 42 1.27 0.96 -8.19
CA SER A 42 0.96 2.16 -8.96
C SER A 42 1.88 2.29 -10.19
N ALA A 43 2.49 3.45 -10.42
CA ALA A 43 3.43 3.69 -11.51
C ALA A 43 4.84 3.06 -11.29
N GLY A 44 4.99 2.14 -10.32
CA GLY A 44 6.15 1.28 -10.15
C GLY A 44 7.39 1.93 -9.55
N ASN A 45 7.27 3.08 -8.88
CA ASN A 45 8.44 3.81 -8.38
C ASN A 45 9.28 2.99 -7.39
N ALA A 46 8.64 2.33 -6.42
CA ALA A 46 9.31 1.46 -5.46
C ALA A 46 9.87 0.21 -6.14
N SER A 47 9.05 -0.45 -6.96
CA SER A 47 9.44 -1.63 -7.74
C SER A 47 10.70 -1.38 -8.58
N ILE A 48 10.73 -0.27 -9.35
CA ILE A 48 11.86 0.08 -10.21
C ILE A 48 13.10 0.42 -9.38
N SER A 49 12.93 1.15 -8.27
CA SER A 49 14.02 1.49 -7.36
C SER A 49 14.67 0.24 -6.75
N LEU A 50 13.86 -0.72 -6.30
CA LEU A 50 14.36 -1.98 -5.73
C LEU A 50 15.03 -2.86 -6.80
N ALA A 51 14.43 -2.96 -7.98
CA ALA A 51 15.02 -3.70 -9.10
C ALA A 51 16.38 -3.12 -9.54
N SER A 52 16.55 -1.79 -9.49
CA SER A 52 17.84 -1.14 -9.80
C SER A 52 18.94 -1.50 -8.78
N GLN A 53 18.56 -1.98 -7.59
CA GLN A 53 19.45 -2.47 -6.53
C GLN A 53 19.73 -3.97 -6.64
N GLY A 54 19.17 -4.65 -7.66
CA GLY A 54 19.41 -6.06 -7.93
C GLY A 54 18.40 -7.03 -7.32
N PHE A 55 17.30 -6.53 -6.74
CA PHE A 55 16.22 -7.40 -6.25
C PHE A 55 15.34 -7.91 -7.39
N LEU A 56 14.78 -9.11 -7.24
CA LEU A 56 13.72 -9.61 -8.10
C LEU A 56 12.40 -9.00 -7.61
N VAL A 57 11.72 -8.23 -8.46
CA VAL A 57 10.51 -7.50 -8.04
C VAL A 57 9.33 -7.86 -8.92
N THR A 58 8.21 -8.19 -8.26
CA THR A 58 6.89 -8.31 -8.89
C THR A 58 5.99 -7.22 -8.30
N GLY A 59 5.52 -6.29 -9.14
CA GLY A 59 4.56 -5.25 -8.75
C GLY A 59 3.16 -5.63 -9.19
N ILE A 60 2.18 -5.44 -8.32
CA ILE A 60 0.77 -5.61 -8.67
C ILE A 60 -0.03 -4.34 -8.42
N ASP A 61 -0.99 -4.08 -9.28
CA ASP A 61 -1.99 -3.03 -9.11
C ASP A 61 -3.27 -3.41 -9.86
N ILE A 62 -4.40 -2.84 -9.44
CA ILE A 62 -5.68 -2.99 -10.14
C ILE A 62 -5.78 -2.06 -11.35
N ASN A 63 -4.98 -0.98 -11.37
CA ASN A 63 -4.98 0.07 -12.39
C ASN A 63 -4.05 -0.29 -13.56
N SER A 64 -4.64 -0.64 -14.69
CA SER A 64 -3.89 -1.02 -15.90
C SER A 64 -3.08 0.12 -16.51
N GLU A 65 -3.54 1.38 -16.41
CA GLU A 65 -2.80 2.54 -16.92
C GLU A 65 -1.54 2.79 -16.08
N ALA A 66 -1.66 2.69 -14.75
CA ALA A 66 -0.52 2.79 -13.84
C ALA A 66 0.55 1.73 -14.16
N LEU A 67 0.13 0.48 -14.40
CA LEU A 67 1.05 -0.61 -14.77
C LEU A 67 1.70 -0.39 -16.14
N GLN A 68 1.01 0.20 -17.10
CA GLN A 68 1.61 0.58 -18.39
C GLN A 68 2.68 1.66 -18.20
N MET A 69 2.41 2.67 -17.37
CA MET A 69 3.40 3.70 -17.01
C MET A 69 4.61 3.08 -16.30
N ALA A 70 4.38 2.17 -15.35
CA ALA A 70 5.45 1.45 -14.65
C ALA A 70 6.34 0.66 -15.60
N SER A 71 5.75 -0.11 -16.52
CA SER A 71 6.47 -0.90 -17.51
C SER A 71 7.31 -0.01 -18.44
N SER A 72 6.72 1.07 -18.97
CA SER A 72 7.41 2.03 -19.83
C SER A 72 8.57 2.73 -19.11
N SER A 73 8.37 3.13 -17.87
CA SER A 73 9.38 3.78 -17.03
C SER A 73 10.53 2.82 -16.69
N SER A 74 10.26 1.55 -16.46
CA SER A 74 11.26 0.52 -16.17
C SER A 74 12.19 0.30 -17.36
N ILE A 75 11.64 0.19 -18.55
CA ILE A 75 12.42 0.02 -19.78
C ILE A 75 13.32 1.24 -20.05
N SER A 76 12.78 2.45 -19.89
CA SER A 76 13.50 3.69 -20.17
C SER A 76 14.69 3.94 -19.23
N ARG A 77 14.64 3.42 -18.00
CA ARG A 77 15.70 3.59 -17.00
C ARG A 77 16.85 2.61 -17.15
N GLY A 78 16.71 1.57 -18.00
CA GLY A 78 17.79 0.60 -18.27
C GLY A 78 18.26 -0.16 -17.03
N SER A 79 17.34 -0.49 -16.12
CA SER A 79 17.68 -1.23 -14.90
C SER A 79 18.29 -2.60 -15.23
N PRO A 80 19.29 -3.08 -14.46
CA PRO A 80 19.86 -4.41 -14.63
C PRO A 80 18.84 -5.53 -14.39
N GLN A 81 17.83 -5.27 -13.57
CA GLN A 81 16.67 -6.13 -13.35
C GLN A 81 15.42 -5.34 -13.75
N VAL A 82 14.52 -5.97 -14.52
CA VAL A 82 13.25 -5.38 -14.94
C VAL A 82 12.14 -5.97 -14.07
N PRO A 83 11.40 -5.16 -13.30
CA PRO A 83 10.27 -5.66 -12.52
C PRO A 83 9.22 -6.29 -13.42
N LEU A 84 8.59 -7.38 -12.93
CA LEU A 84 7.37 -7.90 -13.52
C LEU A 84 6.18 -7.10 -12.99
N PHE A 85 5.32 -6.61 -13.87
CA PHE A 85 4.09 -5.92 -13.49
C PHE A 85 2.86 -6.74 -13.88
N VAL A 86 2.00 -7.03 -12.90
CA VAL A 86 0.82 -7.89 -13.06
C VAL A 86 -0.43 -7.15 -12.61
N ARG A 87 -1.47 -7.14 -13.42
CA ARG A 87 -2.77 -6.61 -13.00
C ARG A 87 -3.46 -7.64 -12.10
N ALA A 88 -3.65 -7.29 -10.83
CA ALA A 88 -4.28 -8.17 -9.85
C ALA A 88 -5.02 -7.37 -8.78
N ASP A 89 -6.03 -8.01 -8.17
CA ASP A 89 -6.69 -7.55 -6.96
C ASP A 89 -5.92 -8.09 -5.74
N ALA A 90 -5.51 -7.18 -4.85
CA ALA A 90 -4.76 -7.55 -3.65
C ALA A 90 -5.57 -8.40 -2.64
N THR A 91 -6.90 -8.42 -2.76
CA THR A 91 -7.76 -9.30 -1.95
C THR A 91 -7.72 -10.76 -2.37
N THR A 92 -7.11 -11.06 -3.54
CA THR A 92 -6.98 -12.42 -4.08
C THR A 92 -5.75 -12.45 -4.98
N LEU A 93 -4.57 -12.67 -4.38
CA LEU A 93 -3.30 -12.66 -5.10
C LEU A 93 -3.15 -13.88 -6.01
N PRO A 94 -2.79 -13.70 -7.29
CA PRO A 94 -2.67 -14.81 -8.26
C PRO A 94 -1.33 -15.54 -8.15
N PHE A 95 -0.82 -15.69 -6.92
CA PHE A 95 0.45 -16.36 -6.65
C PHE A 95 0.25 -17.54 -5.71
N ALA A 96 1.12 -18.53 -5.84
CA ALA A 96 1.17 -19.65 -4.92
C ALA A 96 1.59 -19.21 -3.51
N ASP A 97 1.28 -20.01 -2.51
CA ASP A 97 1.77 -19.82 -1.15
C ASP A 97 3.30 -19.82 -1.15
N THR A 98 3.87 -19.10 -0.21
CA THR A 98 5.34 -19.11 0.03
C THR A 98 6.17 -18.80 -1.21
N THR A 99 5.78 -17.76 -1.99
CA THR A 99 6.45 -17.37 -3.23
C THR A 99 7.48 -16.26 -3.01
N PHE A 100 7.24 -15.35 -2.08
CA PHE A 100 8.01 -14.12 -1.89
C PHE A 100 8.73 -14.10 -0.56
N ASP A 101 9.90 -13.46 -0.52
CA ASP A 101 10.65 -13.23 0.72
C ASP A 101 10.14 -11.99 1.44
N ILE A 102 9.77 -10.96 0.69
CA ILE A 102 9.27 -9.68 1.19
C ILE A 102 8.01 -9.27 0.42
N ALA A 103 7.01 -8.77 1.15
CA ALA A 103 5.92 -7.98 0.56
C ALA A 103 6.05 -6.52 1.02
N ILE A 104 5.81 -5.57 0.14
CA ILE A 104 5.76 -4.16 0.48
C ILE A 104 4.39 -3.57 0.14
N MET A 105 3.87 -2.71 1.01
CA MET A 105 2.65 -1.93 0.82
C MET A 105 2.91 -0.48 1.21
N GLN A 106 2.73 0.44 0.27
CA GLN A 106 2.93 1.87 0.51
C GLN A 106 1.68 2.65 0.14
N ALA A 107 1.01 3.27 1.12
CA ALA A 107 -0.27 3.95 0.95
C ALA A 107 -1.32 3.09 0.21
N CYS A 108 -1.29 1.78 0.44
CA CYS A 108 -2.21 0.83 -0.19
C CYS A 108 -3.47 0.66 0.65
N LEU A 109 -3.35 0.34 1.94
CA LEU A 109 -4.50 0.08 2.81
C LEU A 109 -5.36 1.31 3.03
N THR A 110 -4.79 2.52 3.00
CA THR A 110 -5.53 3.79 3.06
C THR A 110 -6.59 3.91 1.97
N THR A 111 -6.40 3.23 0.84
CA THR A 111 -7.31 3.26 -0.31
C THR A 111 -8.45 2.23 -0.23
N ILE A 112 -8.38 1.33 0.74
CA ILE A 112 -9.33 0.22 0.91
C ILE A 112 -10.38 0.62 1.93
N THR A 113 -11.63 0.77 1.49
CA THR A 113 -12.71 1.27 2.32
C THR A 113 -13.29 0.21 3.26
N ALA A 114 -13.38 -1.05 2.83
CA ALA A 114 -13.94 -2.13 3.64
C ALA A 114 -12.86 -2.72 4.57
N LYS A 115 -13.19 -2.80 5.88
CA LYS A 115 -12.29 -3.38 6.91
C LYS A 115 -11.96 -4.85 6.62
N GLU A 116 -12.95 -5.57 6.15
CA GLU A 116 -12.82 -6.99 5.78
C GLU A 116 -11.82 -7.19 4.64
N ASP A 117 -11.78 -6.26 3.67
CA ASP A 117 -10.85 -6.32 2.56
C ASP A 117 -9.43 -5.94 3.00
N ARG A 118 -9.26 -4.98 3.93
CA ARG A 118 -7.95 -4.70 4.56
C ARG A 118 -7.38 -5.97 5.22
N ALA A 119 -8.18 -6.67 6.02
CA ALA A 119 -7.77 -7.91 6.65
C ALA A 119 -7.47 -9.01 5.62
N ARG A 120 -8.28 -9.10 4.55
CA ARG A 120 -8.05 -10.07 3.48
C ARG A 120 -6.74 -9.82 2.74
N ILE A 121 -6.42 -8.56 2.44
CA ILE A 121 -5.16 -8.16 1.80
C ILE A 121 -3.96 -8.58 2.66
N ILE A 122 -4.02 -8.34 3.98
CA ILE A 122 -2.95 -8.73 4.90
C ILE A 122 -2.81 -10.26 4.98
N ARG A 123 -3.92 -11.01 5.01
CA ARG A 123 -3.86 -12.49 4.96
C ARG A 123 -3.27 -13.01 3.65
N GLU A 124 -3.64 -12.41 2.52
CA GLU A 124 -3.06 -12.78 1.22
C GLU A 124 -1.55 -12.50 1.18
N ALA A 125 -1.11 -11.34 1.70
CA ALA A 125 0.31 -11.06 1.84
C ALA A 125 1.02 -12.10 2.73
N CYS A 126 0.41 -12.46 3.87
CA CYS A 126 0.93 -13.51 4.74
C CYS A 126 1.01 -14.87 4.03
N ARG A 127 -0.02 -15.24 3.26
CA ARG A 127 -0.07 -16.52 2.53
C ARG A 127 1.08 -16.64 1.52
N VAL A 128 1.30 -15.59 0.73
CA VAL A 128 2.31 -15.63 -0.36
C VAL A 128 3.74 -15.44 0.13
N LEU A 129 3.95 -15.00 1.38
CA LEU A 129 5.28 -14.89 1.97
C LEU A 129 5.83 -16.24 2.40
N GLN A 130 7.15 -16.43 2.22
CA GLN A 130 7.90 -17.57 2.74
C GLN A 130 7.82 -17.61 4.28
N PRO A 131 8.01 -18.78 4.92
CA PRO A 131 8.29 -18.84 6.34
C PRO A 131 9.50 -17.96 6.68
N GLY A 132 9.36 -17.06 7.66
CA GLY A 132 10.38 -16.06 8.00
C GLY A 132 10.44 -14.87 7.02
N GLY A 133 9.53 -14.78 6.07
CA GLY A 133 9.37 -13.61 5.20
C GLY A 133 8.74 -12.43 5.93
N HIS A 134 8.86 -11.23 5.36
CA HIS A 134 8.46 -9.98 6.03
C HIS A 134 7.47 -9.16 5.19
N LEU A 135 6.55 -8.50 5.88
CA LEU A 135 5.71 -7.46 5.31
C LEU A 135 6.22 -6.08 5.76
N TYR A 136 6.66 -5.26 4.81
CA TYR A 136 6.91 -3.84 5.01
C TYR A 136 5.62 -3.08 4.69
N LEU A 137 5.11 -2.31 5.64
CA LEU A 137 3.93 -1.47 5.49
C LEU A 137 4.28 -0.02 5.80
N ALA A 138 3.96 0.91 4.89
CA ALA A 138 3.99 2.34 5.14
C ALA A 138 2.64 2.94 4.77
N ASP A 139 1.92 3.52 5.75
CA ASP A 139 0.59 4.06 5.49
C ASP A 139 0.27 5.30 6.33
N PHE A 140 -0.77 6.02 5.95
CA PHE A 140 -1.16 7.29 6.56
C PHE A 140 -1.80 7.12 7.92
N GLY A 141 -1.34 7.96 8.87
CA GLY A 141 -1.85 8.03 10.23
C GLY A 141 -2.85 9.16 10.44
N GLN A 142 -3.75 8.99 11.42
CA GLN A 142 -4.67 10.04 11.83
C GLN A 142 -3.92 11.27 12.33
N THR A 143 -4.30 12.45 11.85
CA THR A 143 -3.58 13.71 12.06
C THR A 143 -4.48 14.73 12.77
N TRP A 144 -4.93 14.39 13.98
CA TRP A 144 -5.90 15.18 14.77
C TRP A 144 -5.38 16.55 15.19
N HIS A 145 -4.07 16.76 15.26
CA HIS A 145 -3.48 18.07 15.58
C HIS A 145 -3.65 19.06 14.42
N SER A 146 -3.77 18.59 13.18
CA SER A 146 -4.08 19.43 12.03
C SER A 146 -5.54 19.85 12.04
N LYS A 147 -5.82 21.16 12.04
CA LYS A 147 -7.17 21.69 11.95
C LYS A 147 -7.91 21.15 10.73
N LEU A 148 -7.22 21.13 9.56
CA LEU A 148 -7.78 20.65 8.30
C LEU A 148 -8.27 19.19 8.41
N TYR A 149 -7.43 18.28 8.93
CA TYR A 149 -7.78 16.87 8.99
C TYR A 149 -8.79 16.57 10.09
N ARG A 150 -8.69 17.26 11.22
CA ARG A 150 -9.69 17.15 12.29
C ARG A 150 -11.09 17.52 11.81
N GLU A 151 -11.23 18.64 11.08
CA GLU A 151 -12.51 19.08 10.51
C GLU A 151 -13.03 18.05 9.49
N ARG A 152 -12.15 17.49 8.64
CA ARG A 152 -12.54 16.45 7.68
C ARG A 152 -13.01 15.19 8.39
N TYR A 153 -12.27 14.66 9.35
CA TYR A 153 -12.70 13.46 10.10
C TYR A 153 -14.07 13.63 10.75
N ILE A 154 -14.34 14.80 11.35
CA ILE A 154 -15.63 15.09 11.98
C ILE A 154 -16.75 15.21 10.93
N ASN A 155 -16.51 15.95 9.85
CA ASN A 155 -17.53 16.24 8.83
C ASN A 155 -17.85 15.01 7.97
N ASP A 156 -16.87 14.17 7.69
CA ASP A 156 -17.03 13.01 6.81
C ASP A 156 -17.53 11.76 7.57
N LEU A 157 -17.38 11.70 8.90
CA LEU A 157 -17.81 10.57 9.73
C LEU A 157 -19.28 10.16 9.54
N PRO A 158 -20.27 11.09 9.42
CA PRO A 158 -21.66 10.69 9.19
C PRO A 158 -21.88 9.92 7.89
N ILE A 159 -20.99 10.10 6.89
CA ILE A 159 -21.05 9.45 5.57
C ILE A 159 -20.21 8.18 5.57
N THR A 160 -18.94 8.29 5.98
CA THR A 160 -17.98 7.19 5.94
C THR A 160 -18.26 6.11 6.98
N LYS A 161 -18.93 6.47 8.09
CA LYS A 161 -19.19 5.61 9.25
C LYS A 161 -17.94 5.04 9.91
N GLU A 162 -16.77 5.61 9.59
CA GLU A 162 -15.48 5.16 10.10
C GLU A 162 -14.61 6.37 10.48
N GLU A 163 -14.21 6.44 11.76
CA GLU A 163 -13.30 7.47 12.24
C GLU A 163 -11.94 7.40 11.52
N GLY A 164 -11.38 8.54 11.18
CA GLY A 164 -10.13 8.60 10.39
C GLY A 164 -10.34 8.52 8.89
N SER A 165 -11.55 8.18 8.43
CA SER A 165 -11.85 8.18 7.00
C SER A 165 -12.24 9.58 6.51
N ILE A 166 -11.80 9.91 5.29
CA ILE A 166 -12.02 11.19 4.63
C ILE A 166 -12.49 10.99 3.19
N ILE A 167 -13.34 11.90 2.72
CA ILE A 167 -13.86 11.89 1.36
C ILE A 167 -13.00 12.82 0.49
N ALA A 168 -12.48 12.31 -0.60
CA ALA A 168 -11.87 13.11 -1.63
C ALA A 168 -12.89 13.39 -2.74
N TYR A 169 -13.00 14.65 -3.13
CA TYR A 169 -13.89 15.08 -4.20
C TYR A 169 -13.09 15.39 -5.47
N ASP A 170 -13.66 15.04 -6.62
CA ASP A 170 -13.13 15.48 -7.90
C ASP A 170 -13.28 17.01 -8.01
N ARG A 171 -12.19 17.67 -8.38
CA ARG A 171 -12.15 19.15 -8.43
C ARG A 171 -12.96 19.74 -9.57
N LYS A 172 -13.23 18.96 -10.61
CA LYS A 172 -13.95 19.41 -11.81
C LYS A 172 -15.44 19.17 -11.68
N THR A 173 -15.83 18.00 -11.17
CA THR A 173 -17.24 17.60 -11.09
C THR A 173 -17.85 17.86 -9.72
N GLY A 174 -17.07 17.97 -8.65
CA GLY A 174 -17.55 18.04 -7.27
C GLY A 174 -18.10 16.73 -6.72
N GLU A 175 -18.02 15.65 -7.49
CA GLU A 175 -18.45 14.31 -7.07
C GLU A 175 -17.42 13.64 -6.19
N VAL A 176 -17.85 12.62 -5.42
CA VAL A 176 -16.94 11.80 -4.62
C VAL A 176 -16.01 11.04 -5.55
N ALA A 177 -14.72 11.36 -5.49
CA ALA A 177 -13.69 10.66 -6.25
C ALA A 177 -13.31 9.34 -5.56
N TYR A 178 -13.03 9.39 -4.27
CA TYR A 178 -12.69 8.20 -3.45
C TYR A 178 -12.80 8.51 -1.96
N VAL A 179 -12.78 7.47 -1.15
CA VAL A 179 -12.62 7.55 0.29
C VAL A 179 -11.22 7.07 0.63
N ALA A 180 -10.52 7.78 1.52
CA ALA A 180 -9.25 7.35 2.09
C ALA A 180 -9.38 7.20 3.60
N HIS A 181 -8.71 6.19 4.17
CA HIS A 181 -8.69 5.95 5.60
C HIS A 181 -7.30 6.22 6.17
N HIS A 182 -7.23 7.06 7.21
CA HIS A 182 -6.04 7.28 8.00
C HIS A 182 -6.13 6.46 9.29
N PHE A 183 -5.12 5.68 9.54
CA PHE A 183 -5.10 4.68 10.60
C PHE A 183 -4.69 5.27 11.96
N THR A 184 -5.12 4.65 13.03
CA THR A 184 -4.43 4.71 14.31
C THR A 184 -3.32 3.66 14.36
N GLU A 185 -2.33 3.87 15.24
CA GLU A 185 -1.30 2.86 15.52
C GLU A 185 -1.93 1.51 15.88
N LYS A 186 -2.91 1.53 16.80
CA LYS A 186 -3.59 0.32 17.26
C LYS A 186 -4.27 -0.45 16.15
N GLU A 187 -4.91 0.24 15.21
CA GLU A 187 -5.57 -0.41 14.07
C GLU A 187 -4.57 -1.17 13.20
N LEU A 188 -3.44 -0.53 12.84
CA LEU A 188 -2.45 -1.20 11.99
C LEU A 188 -1.76 -2.35 12.72
N VAL A 189 -1.34 -2.15 13.97
CA VAL A 189 -0.71 -3.21 14.77
C VAL A 189 -1.66 -4.39 14.94
N PHE A 190 -2.93 -4.13 15.33
CA PHE A 190 -3.93 -5.16 15.49
C PHE A 190 -4.21 -5.89 14.17
N LEU A 191 -4.35 -5.13 13.07
CA LEU A 191 -4.59 -5.69 11.74
C LEU A 191 -3.47 -6.65 11.32
N LEU A 192 -2.20 -6.32 11.59
CA LEU A 192 -1.07 -7.16 11.26
C LEU A 192 -1.01 -8.40 12.16
N VAL A 193 -1.10 -8.22 13.48
CA VAL A 193 -0.99 -9.32 14.45
C VAL A 193 -2.10 -10.36 14.27
N GLU A 194 -3.36 -9.93 14.12
CA GLU A 194 -4.50 -10.81 13.90
C GLU A 194 -4.44 -11.57 12.55
N ASN A 195 -3.60 -11.13 11.63
CA ASN A 195 -3.46 -11.74 10.31
C ASN A 195 -2.08 -12.36 10.06
N GLY A 196 -1.38 -12.76 11.13
CA GLY A 196 -0.24 -13.65 11.04
C GLY A 196 1.15 -13.00 11.09
N PHE A 197 1.25 -11.75 11.55
CA PHE A 197 2.53 -11.06 11.65
C PHE A 197 2.91 -10.70 13.09
N GLU A 198 4.16 -10.87 13.43
CA GLU A 198 4.80 -10.31 14.63
C GLU A 198 5.46 -8.98 14.26
N ILE A 199 5.26 -7.93 15.07
CA ILE A 199 5.85 -6.61 14.78
C ILE A 199 7.33 -6.61 15.18
N GLU A 200 8.20 -6.49 14.20
CA GLU A 200 9.66 -6.45 14.38
C GLU A 200 10.25 -5.05 14.29
N PHE A 201 9.53 -4.14 13.64
CA PHE A 201 9.92 -2.73 13.57
C PHE A 201 8.67 -1.85 13.51
N PHE A 202 8.72 -0.73 14.23
CA PHE A 202 7.68 0.28 14.23
C PHE A 202 8.31 1.68 14.30
N LYS A 203 7.84 2.58 13.44
CA LYS A 203 8.29 3.98 13.41
C LYS A 203 7.12 4.89 13.12
N PHE A 204 6.97 5.96 13.90
CA PHE A 204 6.19 7.13 13.49
C PHE A 204 6.97 7.92 12.44
N ASP A 205 6.26 8.37 11.41
CA ASP A 205 6.83 9.22 10.37
C ASP A 205 5.85 10.34 9.97
N GLU A 206 6.27 11.21 9.11
CA GLU A 206 5.44 12.25 8.50
C GLU A 206 5.49 12.08 6.98
N PHE A 207 4.33 11.94 6.36
CA PHE A 207 4.22 11.81 4.92
C PHE A 207 3.61 13.04 4.29
N VAL A 208 3.95 13.29 3.03
CA VAL A 208 3.37 14.36 2.23
C VAL A 208 2.34 13.75 1.29
N THR A 209 1.10 14.20 1.41
CA THR A 209 0.02 13.76 0.51
C THR A 209 0.19 14.34 -0.88
N ARG A 210 -0.53 13.82 -1.86
CA ARG A 210 -0.57 14.36 -3.24
C ARG A 210 -0.89 15.86 -3.30
N THR A 211 -1.68 16.36 -2.36
CA THR A 211 -2.06 17.79 -2.27
C THR A 211 -1.05 18.65 -1.51
N GLY A 212 0.11 18.08 -1.12
CA GLY A 212 1.16 18.80 -0.41
C GLY A 212 0.95 18.93 1.11
N ASN A 213 -0.12 18.35 1.66
CA ASN A 213 -0.36 18.39 3.09
C ASN A 213 0.55 17.38 3.82
N ARG A 214 1.05 17.78 4.99
CA ARG A 214 1.77 16.89 5.90
C ARG A 214 0.78 16.14 6.78
N VAL A 215 0.97 14.85 6.91
CA VAL A 215 0.13 13.95 7.71
C VAL A 215 1.00 12.98 8.48
N ASN A 216 0.53 12.56 9.64
CA ASN A 216 1.17 11.45 10.36
C ASN A 216 1.23 10.21 9.47
N GLY A 217 2.24 9.39 9.70
CA GLY A 217 2.39 8.11 9.03
C GLY A 217 3.05 7.08 9.92
N PHE A 218 2.98 5.85 9.49
CA PHE A 218 3.59 4.72 10.15
C PHE A 218 4.44 3.94 9.17
N VAL A 219 5.61 3.51 9.60
CA VAL A 219 6.42 2.50 8.91
C VAL A 219 6.52 1.31 9.85
N ILE A 220 6.05 0.16 9.38
CA ILE A 220 5.99 -1.07 10.17
C ILE A 220 6.65 -2.19 9.36
N VAL A 221 7.43 -3.05 10.02
CA VAL A 221 7.83 -4.33 9.45
C VAL A 221 7.34 -5.43 10.37
N GLY A 222 6.55 -6.34 9.80
CA GLY A 222 6.06 -7.53 10.46
C GLY A 222 6.70 -8.78 9.89
N GLY A 223 7.25 -9.65 10.74
CA GLY A 223 7.71 -10.98 10.38
C GLY A 223 6.54 -11.97 10.34
N LYS A 224 6.48 -12.82 9.32
CA LYS A 224 5.46 -13.88 9.24
C LYS A 224 5.64 -14.88 10.37
N MET A 225 4.60 -15.03 11.21
CA MET A 225 4.62 -16.01 12.31
C MET A 225 4.63 -17.46 11.79
N ALA A 226 5.46 -18.29 12.41
CA ALA A 226 5.69 -19.69 11.97
C ALA A 226 4.43 -20.58 11.97
N ASN A 227 3.37 -20.23 12.71
CA ASN A 227 2.17 -21.05 12.89
C ASN A 227 0.94 -20.58 12.09
N HIS A 228 1.08 -19.61 11.21
CA HIS A 228 0.04 -19.18 10.29
C HIS A 228 0.31 -19.75 8.87
N ALA A 229 0.02 -21.05 8.72
CA ALA A 229 -0.03 -21.73 7.43
C ALA A 229 -1.49 -21.91 7.01
#